data_5c58385d8c5615bbc3289f762068b3fe
#
_entry.id   5c58385d8c5615bbc3289f762068b3fe
#
_cell.length_a   1.000
_cell.length_b   1.000
_cell.length_c   1.000
_cell.angle_alpha   90.00
_cell.angle_beta   90.00
_cell.angle_gamma   90.00
#
_symmetry.space_group_name_H-M   'P 1'
#
loop_
_entity.id
_entity.type
_entity.pdbx_description
1 polymer ?
#
loop_
_entity_poly.entity_id
_entity_poly.type
_entity_poly.pdbx_seq_one_letter_code
_entity_poly.pdbx_strand_id
1 'polypeptide(L)' 'LDTLRIDQWECRLIHKALERTSGSVPEAAELLGISRATAYRKIAEYDIIR' A
#
# COMPACT_ATOMS: atom_id res chain seq x y z
N LEU A 1 -5.27 1.19 -20.88
CA LEU A 1 -4.43 1.73 -20.35
C LEU A 1 -4.01 1.45 -18.96
N ASP A 2 -3.05 0.60 -18.91
CA ASP A 2 -2.60 0.04 -17.65
C ASP A 2 -2.02 1.11 -16.73
N THR A 3 -1.40 2.13 -17.31
CA THR A 3 -0.76 3.16 -16.51
C THR A 3 -1.77 4.05 -15.80
N LEU A 4 -3.04 3.98 -16.17
CA LEU A 4 -4.08 4.78 -15.56
C LEU A 4 -4.94 3.99 -14.60
N ARG A 5 -4.64 2.74 -14.36
CA ARG A 5 -5.43 1.92 -13.47
C ARG A 5 -5.18 2.31 -12.02
N ILE A 6 -6.27 2.47 -11.29
CA ILE A 6 -6.18 2.91 -9.90
C ILE A 6 -5.47 1.87 -9.04
N ASP A 7 -5.70 0.60 -9.30
CA ASP A 7 -5.05 -0.45 -8.52
C ASP A 7 -3.54 -0.41 -8.64
N GLN A 8 -3.03 -0.07 -9.81
CA GLN A 8 -1.58 0.05 -9.99
C GLN A 8 -1.02 1.23 -9.20
N TRP A 9 -1.73 2.34 -9.21
CA TRP A 9 -1.31 3.50 -8.44
C TRP A 9 -1.36 3.21 -6.94
N GLU A 10 -2.39 2.51 -6.50
CA GLU A 10 -2.50 2.13 -5.10
C GLU A 10 -1.34 1.23 -4.69
N CYS A 11 -0.99 0.29 -5.53
CA CYS A 11 0.12 -0.60 -5.25
C CYS A 11 1.42 0.19 -5.06
N ARG A 12 1.67 1.14 -5.94
CA ARG A 12 2.86 1.99 -5.84
C ARG A 12 2.87 2.82 -4.57
N LEU A 13 1.72 3.39 -4.24
CA LEU A 13 1.63 4.22 -3.05
C LEU A 13 1.88 3.40 -1.79
N ILE A 14 1.31 2.20 -1.74
CA ILE A 14 1.52 1.32 -0.60
C ILE A 14 2.99 0.93 -0.49
N HIS A 15 3.60 0.61 -1.61
CA HIS A 15 5.02 0.27 -1.64
C HIS A 15 5.87 1.41 -1.09
N LYS A 16 5.57 2.61 -1.54
CA LYS A 16 6.32 3.78 -1.12
C LYS A 16 6.13 4.05 0.36
N ALA A 17 4.91 3.91 0.84
CA ALA A 17 4.63 4.11 2.25
C ALA A 17 5.36 3.08 3.10
N LEU A 18 5.41 1.85 2.65
CA LEU A 18 6.15 0.80 3.36
C LEU A 18 7.64 1.09 3.41
N GLU A 19 8.18 1.61 2.32
CA GLU A 19 9.59 1.98 2.28
C GLU A 19 9.89 3.08 3.32
N ARG A 20 9.01 4.07 3.39
CA ARG A 20 9.21 5.17 4.31
C ARG A 20 9.10 4.75 5.77
N THR A 21 8.32 3.72 6.04
CA THR A 21 8.10 3.28 7.41
C THR A 21 8.90 2.03 7.75
N SER A 22 9.84 1.66 6.91
CA SER A 22 10.69 0.48 7.10
C SER A 22 9.86 -0.79 7.23
N GLY A 23 8.80 -0.89 6.44
CA GLY A 23 7.97 -2.07 6.41
C GLY A 23 6.86 -2.12 7.44
N SER A 24 6.62 -1.01 8.15
CA SER A 24 5.57 -0.97 9.17
C SER A 24 4.21 -0.74 8.52
N VAL A 25 3.38 -1.78 8.47
CA VAL A 25 2.06 -1.66 7.85
C VAL A 25 1.16 -0.66 8.57
N PRO A 26 1.07 -0.67 9.92
CA PRO A 26 0.23 0.32 10.59
C PRO A 26 0.64 1.76 10.29
N GLU A 27 1.93 2.04 10.27
CA GLU A 27 2.40 3.39 9.97
C GLU A 27 2.16 3.74 8.50
N ALA A 28 2.37 2.79 7.62
CA ALA A 28 2.09 3.01 6.20
C ALA A 28 0.62 3.32 5.98
N ALA A 29 -0.27 2.63 6.68
CA ALA A 29 -1.70 2.90 6.56
C ALA A 29 -2.02 4.32 7.00
N GLU A 30 -1.38 4.80 8.05
CA GLU A 30 -1.56 6.17 8.51
C GLU A 30 -1.11 7.17 7.45
N LEU A 31 0.05 6.92 6.85
CA LEU A 31 0.55 7.79 5.79
C LEU A 31 -0.42 7.85 4.62
N LEU A 32 -1.06 6.74 4.31
CA LEU A 32 -1.98 6.67 3.18
C LEU A 32 -3.39 7.12 3.53
N GLY A 33 -3.68 7.31 4.82
CA GLY A 33 -5.01 7.71 5.23
C GLY A 33 -6.03 6.60 5.15
N ILE A 34 -5.61 5.36 5.29
CA ILE A 34 -6.52 4.20 5.25
C ILE A 34 -6.39 3.42 6.56
N SER A 35 -7.36 2.53 6.81
CA SER A 35 -7.33 1.72 8.01
C SER A 35 -6.30 0.60 7.87
N ARG A 36 -5.86 0.07 9.01
CA ARG A 36 -4.90 -1.03 9.00
C ARG A 36 -5.46 -2.24 8.27
N ALA A 37 -6.74 -2.55 8.52
CA ALA A 37 -7.37 -3.69 7.88
C ALA A 37 -7.34 -3.53 6.36
N THR A 38 -7.63 -2.33 5.88
CA THR A 38 -7.59 -2.07 4.44
C THR A 38 -6.17 -2.22 3.91
N ALA A 39 -5.18 -1.73 4.66
CA ALA A 39 -3.78 -1.84 4.22
C ALA A 39 -3.36 -3.29 4.11
N TYR A 40 -3.67 -4.11 5.13
CA TYR A 40 -3.32 -5.52 5.07
C TYR A 40 -4.02 -6.24 3.92
N ARG A 41 -5.29 -5.90 3.69
CA ARG A 41 -6.03 -6.52 2.60
C ARG A 41 -5.41 -6.18 1.25
N LYS A 42 -5.05 -4.92 1.06
CA LYS A 42 -4.47 -4.50 -0.21
C LYS A 42 -3.10 -5.11 -0.43
N ILE A 43 -2.31 -5.23 0.63
CA ILE A 43 -1.00 -5.86 0.51
C ILE A 43 -1.16 -7.31 0.08
N ALA A 44 -2.12 -8.02 0.64
CA ALA A 44 -2.39 -9.40 0.26
C ALA A 44 -2.91 -9.48 -1.18
N GLU A 45 -3.78 -8.55 -1.55
CA GLU A 45 -4.38 -8.52 -2.89
C GLU A 45 -3.33 -8.30 -3.97
N TYR A 46 -2.40 -7.38 -3.69
CA TYR A 46 -1.40 -6.99 -4.69
C TYR A 46 -0.12 -7.78 -4.55
N ASP A 47 -0.06 -8.69 -3.59
CA ASP A 47 1.13 -9.52 -3.37
C ASP A 47 2.37 -8.66 -3.14
N ILE A 48 2.22 -7.64 -2.33
CA ILE A 48 3.31 -6.71 -2.06
C ILE A 48 4.23 -7.30 -0.98
N ILE A 49 5.53 -7.23 -1.23
CA ILE A 49 6.53 -7.70 -0.28
C ILE A 49 6.84 -6.58 0.70
N ARG A 50 6.74 -6.90 1.98
CA ARG A 50 7.00 -5.92 3.04
C ARG A 50 8.45 -5.96 3.50
#